data_064785a5514e24d771548f5a8ba34409
#
_entry.id   064785a5514e24d771548f5a8ba34409
#
_cell.length_a   1.000
_cell.length_b   1.000
_cell.length_c   1.000
_cell.angle_alpha   90.00
_cell.angle_beta   90.00
_cell.angle_gamma   90.00
#
_symmetry.space_group_name_H-M   'P 1'
#
loop_
_entity.id
_entity.type
_entity.pdbx_description
1 polymer ?
#
loop_
_entity_poly.entity_id
_entity_poly.type
_entity_poly.pdbx_seq_one_letter_code
_entity_poly.pdbx_strand_id
1 'polypeptide(L)'
;MSVAAPGRTPSAASVLGSRPDRAREATSRLASVWRKIQGADDWTNLVQPLSPLLREEIVRYGEFVMACYKAFDLDPASQRYLSCKYGKRRMLEEVGLESSGYEITKYIYATPDISIPMQHGTCCGRWIGYVAVSSDEEVRRLGRRDVLVTFRGTVTSTEWIANFMSSLRPANLDPHDPRRDVKVESGFLSLYTSDDSTCRFGQGSCREQLLGEVSRLINKYQDEEMSITLAGHSMGSALALLSGYDLAELGLNRFQQQREIPITVYSFGGPRVGNTDFKERCEELGVKVLRVVNVHDPVTKLPGLFMNEHFRALGETYQFPWSCSCYAHVGVELALDFFKMQNPACVHDLGTYIGLLKCPKMVQVHKEGMVDLLAMAKMTLRKHKLQAWPWQDAARQVGNLVQSLGLI
;
A
#
# COMPACT_ATOMS: atom_id res chain seq x y z
N MET A 1 -2.70 79.41 28.40
CA MET A 1 -2.99 78.59 27.23
C MET A 1 -2.18 77.31 27.35
N SER A 2 -2.84 76.22 27.77
CA SER A 2 -2.23 74.92 28.01
C SER A 2 -2.58 74.04 26.78
N VAL A 3 -1.55 73.46 26.16
CA VAL A 3 -1.69 72.57 25.01
C VAL A 3 -1.69 71.13 25.56
N ALA A 4 -2.79 70.42 25.29
CA ALA A 4 -2.97 69.01 25.67
C ALA A 4 -2.21 68.08 24.71
N ALA A 5 -1.54 67.06 25.27
CA ALA A 5 -0.87 65.98 24.54
C ALA A 5 -1.91 64.92 24.04
N PRO A 6 -1.71 64.27 22.89
CA PRO A 6 -2.61 63.25 22.39
C PRO A 6 -2.37 61.86 23.07
N GLY A 7 -3.48 61.21 23.39
CA GLY A 7 -3.53 59.92 24.05
C GLY A 7 -2.96 58.77 23.20
N ARG A 8 -2.26 57.86 23.87
CA ARG A 8 -1.77 56.58 23.33
C ARG A 8 -2.93 55.59 23.24
N THR A 9 -3.17 55.09 22.03
CA THR A 9 -4.01 53.92 21.78
C THR A 9 -3.30 52.62 22.26
N PRO A 10 -3.99 51.66 22.84
CA PRO A 10 -3.36 50.40 23.23
C PRO A 10 -3.08 49.52 22.00
N SER A 11 -1.85 49.10 21.89
CA SER A 11 -1.37 48.13 20.91
C SER A 11 -2.04 46.78 21.14
N ALA A 12 -2.72 46.25 20.11
CA ALA A 12 -3.22 44.91 20.08
C ALA A 12 -2.06 43.92 20.05
N ALA A 13 -1.74 43.33 21.20
CA ALA A 13 -0.82 42.21 21.29
C ALA A 13 -1.44 41.01 20.57
N SER A 14 -0.89 40.66 19.42
CA SER A 14 -1.21 39.47 18.66
C SER A 14 -0.85 38.22 19.47
N VAL A 15 -1.89 37.47 19.88
CA VAL A 15 -1.75 36.12 20.42
C VAL A 15 -1.38 35.18 19.26
N LEU A 16 -0.13 35.17 18.89
CA LEU A 16 0.48 34.11 18.08
C LEU A 16 1.06 33.09 19.07
N GLY A 17 0.24 32.07 19.44
CA GLY A 17 0.73 30.92 20.16
C GLY A 17 1.93 30.32 19.43
N SER A 18 3.02 30.11 20.14
CA SER A 18 4.31 29.68 19.62
C SER A 18 4.20 28.32 18.91
N ARG A 19 4.88 28.17 17.75
CA ARG A 19 4.97 26.92 17.00
C ARG A 19 5.21 25.64 17.82
N PRO A 20 6.01 25.64 18.92
CA PRO A 20 6.27 24.45 19.75
C PRO A 20 5.05 23.94 20.53
N ASP A 21 4.12 24.80 20.94
CA ASP A 21 2.95 24.37 21.70
C ASP A 21 1.94 23.62 20.83
N ARG A 22 1.73 24.05 19.61
CA ARG A 22 0.86 23.32 18.64
C ARG A 22 1.42 21.94 18.27
N ALA A 23 2.73 21.81 18.15
CA ALA A 23 3.37 20.53 17.87
C ALA A 23 3.24 19.55 19.04
N ARG A 24 3.39 20.03 20.28
CA ARG A 24 3.18 19.23 21.51
C ARG A 24 1.72 18.80 21.68
N GLU A 25 0.79 19.67 21.40
CA GLU A 25 -0.64 19.38 21.45
C GLU A 25 -1.05 18.35 20.38
N ALA A 26 -0.54 18.47 19.16
CA ALA A 26 -0.77 17.49 18.09
C ALA A 26 -0.17 16.12 18.44
N THR A 27 1.03 16.06 19.00
CA THR A 27 1.71 14.86 19.47
C THR A 27 0.90 14.14 20.56
N SER A 28 0.45 14.85 21.58
CA SER A 28 -0.41 14.31 22.65
C SER A 28 -1.74 13.77 22.08
N ARG A 29 -2.27 14.44 21.07
CA ARG A 29 -3.53 14.06 20.42
C ARG A 29 -3.39 12.76 19.61
N LEU A 30 -2.30 12.57 18.85
CA LEU A 30 -2.09 11.33 18.08
C LEU A 30 -1.93 10.14 19.00
N ALA A 31 -1.10 10.24 20.04
CA ALA A 31 -0.87 9.18 21.01
C ALA A 31 -2.17 8.71 21.72
N SER A 32 -3.15 9.60 21.92
CA SER A 32 -4.42 9.24 22.55
C SER A 32 -5.43 8.56 21.62
N VAL A 33 -5.29 8.73 20.30
CA VAL A 33 -6.26 8.23 19.30
C VAL A 33 -5.65 7.27 18.28
N TRP A 34 -4.41 6.86 18.45
CA TRP A 34 -3.66 6.09 17.46
C TRP A 34 -4.37 4.82 16.99
N ARG A 35 -5.11 4.13 17.89
CA ARG A 35 -5.85 2.92 17.50
C ARG A 35 -6.93 3.21 16.45
N LYS A 36 -7.62 4.35 16.57
CA LYS A 36 -8.61 4.80 15.57
C LYS A 36 -7.94 5.18 14.25
N ILE A 37 -6.79 5.86 14.32
CA ILE A 37 -6.00 6.19 13.13
C ILE A 37 -5.46 4.93 12.44
N GLN A 38 -5.20 3.88 13.20
CA GLN A 38 -4.81 2.55 12.69
C GLN A 38 -6.02 1.66 12.33
N GLY A 39 -7.23 2.20 12.30
CA GLY A 39 -8.41 1.53 11.77
C GLY A 39 -9.19 0.67 12.76
N ALA A 40 -9.05 0.86 14.08
CA ALA A 40 -9.80 0.09 15.08
C ALA A 40 -11.32 0.14 14.83
N ASP A 41 -11.85 1.26 14.34
CA ASP A 41 -13.27 1.48 14.01
C ASP A 41 -13.50 1.57 12.49
N ASP A 42 -12.67 0.91 11.67
CA ASP A 42 -12.70 0.93 10.21
C ASP A 42 -12.73 2.37 9.63
N TRP A 43 -12.00 3.27 10.28
CA TRP A 43 -11.88 4.71 9.96
C TRP A 43 -13.24 5.44 9.85
N THR A 44 -14.27 4.95 10.55
CA THR A 44 -15.58 5.60 10.61
C THR A 44 -15.44 7.05 11.01
N ASN A 45 -16.03 7.97 10.24
CA ASN A 45 -15.93 9.42 10.39
C ASN A 45 -14.52 10.03 10.25
N LEU A 46 -13.52 9.25 9.79
CA LEU A 46 -12.16 9.74 9.55
C LEU A 46 -11.82 9.86 8.06
N VAL A 47 -12.49 9.09 7.20
CA VAL A 47 -12.28 9.11 5.73
C VAL A 47 -13.14 10.20 5.09
N GLN A 48 -14.39 10.39 5.57
CA GLN A 48 -15.31 11.41 5.03
C GLN A 48 -15.99 12.19 6.16
N PRO A 49 -15.59 13.47 6.38
CA PRO A 49 -14.48 14.19 5.74
C PRO A 49 -13.12 13.64 6.20
N LEU A 50 -12.12 13.74 5.32
CA LEU A 50 -10.78 13.22 5.64
C LEU A 50 -10.17 13.95 6.84
N SER A 51 -9.99 13.23 7.94
CA SER A 51 -9.40 13.73 9.17
C SER A 51 -7.97 14.22 8.93
N PRO A 52 -7.59 15.41 9.42
CA PRO A 52 -6.22 15.90 9.30
C PRO A 52 -5.16 14.93 9.87
N LEU A 53 -5.42 14.32 11.03
CA LEU A 53 -4.50 13.36 11.63
C LEU A 53 -4.34 12.09 10.79
N LEU A 54 -5.46 11.54 10.28
CA LEU A 54 -5.40 10.38 9.38
C LEU A 54 -4.62 10.72 8.10
N ARG A 55 -4.89 11.89 7.52
CA ARG A 55 -4.18 12.37 6.33
C ARG A 55 -2.67 12.49 6.55
N GLU A 56 -2.24 13.03 7.69
CA GLU A 56 -0.82 13.14 8.05
C GLU A 56 -0.16 11.76 8.14
N GLU A 57 -0.84 10.77 8.74
CA GLU A 57 -0.33 9.40 8.83
C GLU A 57 -0.30 8.70 7.46
N ILE A 58 -1.33 8.90 6.61
CA ILE A 58 -1.31 8.38 5.22
C ILE A 58 -0.10 8.95 4.46
N VAL A 59 0.12 10.27 4.54
CA VAL A 59 1.27 10.93 3.90
C VAL A 59 2.59 10.35 4.44
N ARG A 60 2.71 10.21 5.74
CA ARG A 60 3.92 9.67 6.39
C ARG A 60 4.24 8.26 5.92
N TYR A 61 3.27 7.36 5.90
CA TYR A 61 3.51 5.98 5.40
C TYR A 61 3.77 5.97 3.89
N GLY A 62 3.12 6.84 3.12
CA GLY A 62 3.42 7.02 1.69
C GLY A 62 4.86 7.47 1.44
N GLU A 63 5.41 8.37 2.27
CA GLU A 63 6.81 8.81 2.18
C GLU A 63 7.80 7.67 2.47
N PHE A 64 7.51 6.80 3.43
CA PHE A 64 8.31 5.60 3.67
C PHE A 64 8.29 4.63 2.47
N VAL A 65 7.16 4.50 1.79
CA VAL A 65 7.09 3.73 0.54
C VAL A 65 7.86 4.43 -0.58
N MET A 66 7.78 5.76 -0.69
CA MET A 66 8.54 6.55 -1.67
C MET A 66 10.05 6.41 -1.45
N ALA A 67 10.50 6.26 -0.20
CA ALA A 67 11.90 6.00 0.13
C ALA A 67 12.44 4.73 -0.56
N CYS A 68 11.60 3.70 -0.72
CA CYS A 68 12.01 2.50 -1.46
C CYS A 68 12.34 2.81 -2.93
N TYR A 69 11.57 3.67 -3.59
CA TYR A 69 11.84 4.05 -4.98
C TYR A 69 13.10 4.89 -5.11
N LYS A 70 13.29 5.87 -4.22
CA LYS A 70 14.49 6.76 -4.23
C LYS A 70 15.79 6.00 -3.97
N ALA A 71 15.73 5.00 -3.09
CA ALA A 71 16.90 4.24 -2.68
C ALA A 71 17.22 3.04 -3.58
N PHE A 72 16.33 2.67 -4.50
CA PHE A 72 16.53 1.53 -5.39
C PHE A 72 17.55 1.83 -6.48
N ASP A 73 18.54 0.95 -6.65
CA ASP A 73 19.61 1.11 -7.63
C ASP A 73 19.22 0.46 -8.96
N LEU A 74 19.06 1.30 -9.97
CA LEU A 74 18.73 0.92 -11.33
C LEU A 74 19.90 1.05 -12.31
N ASP A 75 21.09 1.45 -11.82
CA ASP A 75 22.28 1.56 -12.66
C ASP A 75 22.90 0.17 -12.88
N PRO A 76 22.86 -0.39 -14.11
CA PRO A 76 23.43 -1.70 -14.40
C PRO A 76 24.96 -1.78 -14.15
N ALA A 77 25.66 -0.65 -14.16
CA ALA A 77 27.09 -0.58 -13.88
C ALA A 77 27.39 -0.59 -12.37
N SER A 78 26.38 -0.37 -11.53
CA SER A 78 26.55 -0.34 -10.08
C SER A 78 26.74 -1.75 -9.51
N GLN A 79 27.65 -1.85 -8.53
CA GLN A 79 27.80 -3.08 -7.72
C GLN A 79 26.55 -3.40 -6.88
N ARG A 80 25.64 -2.44 -6.72
CA ARG A 80 24.37 -2.57 -6.00
C ARG A 80 23.16 -2.64 -6.92
N TYR A 81 23.38 -2.88 -8.21
CA TYR A 81 22.30 -3.01 -9.17
C TYR A 81 21.19 -3.94 -8.65
N LEU A 82 19.94 -3.49 -8.76
CA LEU A 82 18.72 -4.13 -8.23
C LEU A 82 18.68 -4.30 -6.69
N SER A 83 19.56 -3.60 -5.97
CA SER A 83 19.57 -3.55 -4.51
C SER A 83 19.35 -2.11 -4.00
N CYS A 84 19.45 -1.91 -2.69
CA CYS A 84 19.43 -0.57 -2.12
C CYS A 84 20.79 0.12 -2.31
N LYS A 85 20.79 1.37 -2.78
CA LYS A 85 22.00 2.21 -2.95
C LYS A 85 22.78 2.39 -1.65
N TYR A 86 22.07 2.40 -0.53
CA TYR A 86 22.61 2.85 0.76
C TYR A 86 22.66 1.72 1.77
N GLY A 87 23.54 1.86 2.78
CA GLY A 87 23.51 0.99 3.96
C GLY A 87 22.31 1.31 4.86
N LYS A 88 21.80 0.33 5.61
CA LYS A 88 20.59 0.43 6.44
C LYS A 88 20.58 1.66 7.37
N ARG A 89 21.71 1.99 8.00
CA ARG A 89 21.84 3.09 8.96
C ARG A 89 21.67 4.48 8.35
N ARG A 90 22.00 4.63 7.05
CA ARG A 90 22.00 5.92 6.35
C ARG A 90 20.86 6.08 5.36
N MET A 91 20.16 5.00 5.06
CA MET A 91 19.17 4.99 3.96
C MET A 91 18.07 6.04 4.16
N LEU A 92 17.52 6.18 5.36
CA LEU A 92 16.47 7.17 5.63
C LEU A 92 17.01 8.62 5.55
N GLU A 93 18.24 8.86 6.02
CA GLU A 93 18.94 10.15 5.88
C GLU A 93 19.14 10.49 4.40
N GLU A 94 19.70 9.57 3.62
CA GLU A 94 20.02 9.77 2.20
C GLU A 94 18.79 10.02 1.30
N VAL A 95 17.60 9.60 1.74
CA VAL A 95 16.34 9.87 1.02
C VAL A 95 15.53 11.04 1.56
N GLY A 96 16.06 11.75 2.57
CA GLY A 96 15.44 12.93 3.20
C GLY A 96 14.39 12.60 4.27
N LEU A 97 14.57 11.50 4.99
CA LEU A 97 13.73 11.05 6.10
C LEU A 97 14.51 10.91 7.42
N GLU A 98 15.58 11.69 7.61
CA GLU A 98 16.42 11.65 8.81
C GLU A 98 15.64 11.92 10.10
N SER A 99 14.64 12.79 10.02
CA SER A 99 13.79 13.17 11.16
C SER A 99 12.55 12.31 11.33
N SER A 100 12.44 11.19 10.61
CA SER A 100 11.26 10.32 10.65
C SER A 100 11.07 9.58 11.97
N GLY A 101 12.12 9.47 12.79
CA GLY A 101 12.10 8.73 14.06
C GLY A 101 12.06 7.22 13.90
N TYR A 102 12.51 6.67 12.75
CA TYR A 102 12.56 5.22 12.51
C TYR A 102 13.99 4.75 12.23
N GLU A 103 14.22 3.48 12.57
CA GLU A 103 15.46 2.78 12.26
C GLU A 103 15.18 1.56 11.38
N ILE A 104 15.91 1.42 10.26
CA ILE A 104 15.80 0.24 9.39
C ILE A 104 16.53 -0.92 10.03
N THR A 105 15.81 -2.00 10.26
CA THR A 105 16.34 -3.21 10.87
C THR A 105 16.71 -4.29 9.85
N LYS A 106 15.91 -4.41 8.77
CA LYS A 106 16.16 -5.41 7.72
C LYS A 106 15.76 -4.90 6.33
N TYR A 107 16.55 -5.20 5.32
CA TYR A 107 16.17 -5.11 3.91
C TYR A 107 15.46 -6.38 3.47
N ILE A 108 14.44 -6.25 2.64
CA ILE A 108 13.65 -7.37 2.13
C ILE A 108 13.88 -7.51 0.63
N TYR A 109 14.19 -8.73 0.22
CA TYR A 109 14.43 -9.12 -1.16
C TYR A 109 13.37 -10.12 -1.60
N ALA A 110 13.00 -10.08 -2.87
CA ALA A 110 12.14 -11.07 -3.48
C ALA A 110 12.72 -11.55 -4.81
N THR A 111 12.47 -12.80 -5.12
CA THR A 111 12.89 -13.43 -6.37
C THR A 111 11.65 -13.72 -7.19
N PRO A 112 11.47 -13.08 -8.36
CA PRO A 112 10.38 -13.44 -9.25
C PRO A 112 10.61 -14.82 -9.86
N ASP A 113 9.60 -15.66 -9.81
CA ASP A 113 9.61 -17.03 -10.39
C ASP A 113 9.56 -17.03 -11.93
N ILE A 114 9.44 -15.85 -12.54
CA ILE A 114 9.39 -15.70 -13.99
C ILE A 114 10.81 -15.49 -14.49
N SER A 115 11.30 -16.45 -15.24
CA SER A 115 12.52 -16.31 -16.05
C SER A 115 12.31 -15.22 -17.10
N ILE A 116 12.58 -13.98 -16.73
CA ILE A 116 12.70 -12.92 -17.72
C ILE A 116 13.98 -13.23 -18.50
N PRO A 117 13.98 -13.25 -19.84
CA PRO A 117 15.19 -13.39 -20.60
C PRO A 117 16.06 -12.16 -20.33
N MET A 118 16.82 -12.19 -19.26
CA MET A 118 17.84 -11.19 -18.95
C MET A 118 19.20 -11.75 -19.34
N GLN A 119 19.92 -10.95 -20.06
CA GLN A 119 21.30 -11.21 -20.44
C GLN A 119 22.13 -11.54 -19.18
N HIS A 120 22.80 -12.69 -19.24
CA HIS A 120 23.86 -13.15 -18.33
C HIS A 120 23.46 -13.49 -16.88
N GLY A 121 23.15 -14.75 -16.63
CA GLY A 121 23.49 -15.59 -15.47
C GLY A 121 23.52 -14.99 -14.04
N THR A 122 22.85 -13.87 -13.77
CA THR A 122 22.91 -13.16 -12.52
C THR A 122 21.64 -13.40 -11.69
N CYS A 123 21.87 -13.57 -10.39
CA CYS A 123 20.88 -13.63 -9.33
C CYS A 123 19.62 -12.78 -9.62
N CYS A 124 18.46 -13.39 -9.54
CA CYS A 124 17.18 -12.75 -9.85
C CYS A 124 16.59 -11.98 -8.65
N GLY A 125 17.16 -12.10 -7.46
CA GLY A 125 16.70 -11.44 -6.24
C GLY A 125 16.82 -9.92 -6.31
N ARG A 126 15.71 -9.22 -6.05
CA ARG A 126 15.61 -7.76 -6.10
C ARG A 126 15.18 -7.21 -4.76
N TRP A 127 15.80 -6.11 -4.35
CA TRP A 127 15.35 -5.37 -3.18
C TRP A 127 13.95 -4.78 -3.44
N ILE A 128 12.98 -5.14 -2.60
CA ILE A 128 11.60 -4.72 -2.77
C ILE A 128 11.10 -3.85 -1.63
N GLY A 129 11.81 -3.81 -0.50
CA GLY A 129 11.36 -3.05 0.65
C GLY A 129 12.26 -3.23 1.86
N TYR A 130 11.75 -2.82 3.00
CA TYR A 130 12.47 -2.91 4.28
C TYR A 130 11.52 -3.02 5.47
N VAL A 131 12.07 -3.51 6.58
CA VAL A 131 11.47 -3.44 7.91
C VAL A 131 12.17 -2.35 8.70
N ALA A 132 11.40 -1.51 9.36
CA ALA A 132 11.88 -0.48 10.26
C ALA A 132 11.09 -0.50 11.58
N VAL A 133 11.64 0.11 12.61
CA VAL A 133 10.98 0.23 13.92
C VAL A 133 11.10 1.66 14.41
N SER A 134 10.07 2.17 15.06
CA SER A 134 10.08 3.51 15.66
C SER A 134 11.08 3.58 16.82
N SER A 135 11.79 4.71 16.93
CA SER A 135 12.69 5.02 18.05
C SER A 135 11.89 5.32 19.33
N ASP A 136 12.57 5.38 20.47
CA ASP A 136 11.92 5.69 21.75
C ASP A 136 11.30 7.11 21.75
N GLU A 137 11.90 8.03 21.02
CA GLU A 137 11.34 9.38 20.84
C GLU A 137 10.05 9.34 20.02
N GLU A 138 10.06 8.57 18.95
CA GLU A 138 8.89 8.41 18.08
C GLU A 138 7.78 7.63 18.79
N VAL A 139 8.09 6.65 19.63
CA VAL A 139 7.12 5.96 20.51
C VAL A 139 6.35 6.97 21.37
N ARG A 140 7.03 7.95 21.96
CA ARG A 140 6.36 9.01 22.75
C ARG A 140 5.39 9.84 21.89
N ARG A 141 5.73 10.07 20.62
CA ARG A 141 4.87 10.78 19.68
C ARG A 141 3.67 9.93 19.22
N LEU A 142 3.90 8.66 18.95
CA LEU A 142 2.90 7.73 18.41
C LEU A 142 2.01 7.10 19.47
N GLY A 143 2.47 7.07 20.74
CA GLY A 143 1.83 6.33 21.83
C GLY A 143 2.03 4.80 21.74
N ARG A 144 2.90 4.32 20.85
CA ARG A 144 3.18 2.91 20.63
C ARG A 144 4.49 2.69 19.89
N ARG A 145 5.07 1.51 20.05
CA ARG A 145 6.15 1.01 19.21
C ARG A 145 5.55 0.54 17.87
N ASP A 146 5.91 1.17 16.79
CA ASP A 146 5.42 0.82 15.44
C ASP A 146 6.48 0.00 14.69
N VAL A 147 6.14 -1.22 14.33
CA VAL A 147 6.93 -2.07 13.42
C VAL A 147 6.40 -1.81 12.02
N LEU A 148 7.21 -1.12 11.22
CA LEU A 148 6.85 -0.72 9.86
C LEU A 148 7.49 -1.64 8.83
N VAL A 149 6.67 -2.15 7.93
CA VAL A 149 7.10 -2.89 6.73
C VAL A 149 6.69 -2.10 5.50
N THR A 150 7.64 -1.85 4.59
CA THR A 150 7.34 -1.12 3.36
C THR A 150 7.74 -1.91 2.13
N PHE A 151 6.93 -1.75 1.05
CA PHE A 151 7.20 -2.36 -0.23
C PHE A 151 7.04 -1.35 -1.36
N ARG A 152 8.03 -1.29 -2.28
CA ARG A 152 7.87 -0.59 -3.55
C ARG A 152 7.01 -1.39 -4.52
N GLY A 153 6.43 -0.71 -5.49
CA GLY A 153 5.84 -1.35 -6.65
C GLY A 153 6.89 -1.71 -7.72
N THR A 154 6.39 -2.09 -8.88
CA THR A 154 7.22 -2.37 -10.06
C THR A 154 7.81 -1.07 -10.59
N VAL A 155 9.08 -1.10 -10.97
CA VAL A 155 9.77 0.05 -11.59
C VAL A 155 9.92 -0.11 -13.11
N THR A 156 9.60 -1.27 -13.64
CA THR A 156 9.56 -1.58 -15.06
C THR A 156 8.12 -1.54 -15.55
N SER A 157 7.91 -1.13 -16.80
CA SER A 157 6.65 -0.77 -17.44
C SER A 157 5.37 -1.54 -17.02
N THR A 158 4.23 -0.94 -17.28
CA THR A 158 2.85 -1.45 -17.06
C THR A 158 2.61 -2.87 -17.60
N GLU A 159 3.40 -3.34 -18.55
CA GLU A 159 3.38 -4.71 -19.07
C GLU A 159 3.65 -5.77 -18.00
N TRP A 160 4.49 -5.43 -17.00
CA TRP A 160 4.79 -6.30 -15.89
C TRP A 160 3.58 -6.57 -14.99
N ILE A 161 2.75 -5.57 -14.76
CA ILE A 161 1.53 -5.70 -13.94
C ILE A 161 0.53 -6.63 -14.63
N ALA A 162 0.42 -6.55 -15.97
CA ALA A 162 -0.45 -7.44 -16.74
C ALA A 162 0.01 -8.91 -16.67
N ASN A 163 1.30 -9.17 -16.61
CA ASN A 163 1.86 -10.52 -16.52
C ASN A 163 1.72 -11.16 -15.14
N PHE A 164 1.50 -10.35 -14.07
CA PHE A 164 1.23 -10.86 -12.72
C PHE A 164 -0.24 -11.28 -12.52
N MET A 165 -1.13 -10.99 -13.46
CA MET A 165 -2.55 -11.32 -13.36
C MET A 165 -2.84 -12.69 -13.98
N SER A 166 -2.32 -13.75 -13.37
CA SER A 166 -2.42 -15.07 -13.99
C SER A 166 -3.62 -15.88 -13.50
N SER A 167 -3.72 -16.21 -12.22
CA SER A 167 -4.83 -17.03 -11.70
C SER A 167 -4.91 -16.97 -10.18
N LEU A 168 -6.09 -17.28 -9.64
CA LEU A 168 -6.28 -17.51 -8.22
C LEU A 168 -5.77 -18.90 -7.82
N ARG A 169 -4.92 -18.97 -6.80
CA ARG A 169 -4.45 -20.22 -6.19
C ARG A 169 -4.69 -20.20 -4.68
N PRO A 170 -4.92 -21.35 -4.03
CA PRO A 170 -4.98 -21.42 -2.57
C PRO A 170 -3.74 -20.78 -1.95
N ALA A 171 -3.94 -19.94 -0.95
CA ALA A 171 -2.84 -19.23 -0.27
C ALA A 171 -1.90 -20.23 0.43
N ASN A 172 -2.46 -21.22 1.13
CA ASN A 172 -1.74 -22.33 1.82
C ASN A 172 -0.54 -21.82 2.64
N LEU A 173 -0.67 -20.67 3.30
CA LEU A 173 0.43 -20.05 4.06
C LEU A 173 0.57 -20.65 5.46
N ASP A 174 -0.53 -21.13 6.06
CA ASP A 174 -0.47 -21.96 7.27
C ASP A 174 -0.46 -23.46 6.89
N PRO A 175 0.65 -24.18 7.16
CA PRO A 175 0.74 -25.60 6.89
C PRO A 175 -0.16 -26.45 7.81
N HIS A 176 -0.61 -25.92 8.95
CA HIS A 176 -1.44 -26.61 9.93
C HIS A 176 -2.94 -26.44 9.66
N ASP A 177 -3.33 -25.34 9.02
CA ASP A 177 -4.73 -25.07 8.61
C ASP A 177 -4.80 -24.57 7.15
N PRO A 178 -4.57 -25.46 6.16
CA PRO A 178 -4.58 -25.07 4.76
C PRO A 178 -6.02 -24.77 4.32
N ARG A 179 -6.41 -23.51 4.32
CA ARG A 179 -7.71 -23.03 3.86
C ARG A 179 -7.73 -22.95 2.34
N ARG A 180 -8.19 -24.03 1.70
CA ARG A 180 -8.17 -24.16 0.22
C ARG A 180 -9.08 -23.17 -0.49
N ASP A 181 -10.11 -22.67 0.19
CA ASP A 181 -11.06 -21.69 -0.36
C ASP A 181 -10.48 -20.28 -0.37
N VAL A 182 -9.57 -19.98 0.55
CA VAL A 182 -8.82 -18.73 0.59
C VAL A 182 -7.78 -18.71 -0.53
N LYS A 183 -8.09 -17.97 -1.61
CA LYS A 183 -7.25 -17.94 -2.81
C LYS A 183 -6.70 -16.54 -3.03
N VAL A 184 -5.45 -16.50 -3.50
CA VAL A 184 -4.74 -15.26 -3.83
C VAL A 184 -4.17 -15.35 -5.25
N GLU A 185 -3.87 -14.21 -5.84
CA GLU A 185 -3.26 -14.12 -7.17
C GLU A 185 -1.89 -14.80 -7.14
N SER A 186 -1.66 -15.70 -8.09
CA SER A 186 -0.51 -16.63 -8.09
C SER A 186 0.84 -15.94 -8.27
N GLY A 187 0.89 -14.82 -8.98
CA GLY A 187 2.12 -14.07 -9.18
C GLY A 187 2.55 -13.34 -7.91
N PHE A 188 1.61 -12.76 -7.15
CA PHE A 188 1.92 -12.16 -5.85
C PHE A 188 2.35 -13.23 -4.84
N LEU A 189 1.64 -14.37 -4.83
CA LEU A 189 2.01 -15.49 -3.96
C LEU A 189 3.41 -16.01 -4.28
N SER A 190 3.71 -16.22 -5.57
CA SER A 190 5.04 -16.65 -6.01
C SER A 190 6.12 -15.65 -5.58
N LEU A 191 5.93 -14.36 -5.87
CA LEU A 191 6.89 -13.33 -5.48
C LEU A 191 7.13 -13.27 -3.96
N TYR A 192 6.11 -13.58 -3.17
CA TYR A 192 6.19 -13.61 -1.70
C TYR A 192 6.89 -14.84 -1.16
N THR A 193 6.67 -16.01 -1.79
CA THR A 193 7.11 -17.31 -1.25
C THR A 193 8.30 -17.93 -1.98
N SER A 194 8.65 -17.47 -3.21
CA SER A 194 9.78 -18.04 -3.94
C SER A 194 11.11 -17.69 -3.29
N ASP A 195 12.00 -18.69 -3.23
CA ASP A 195 13.36 -18.60 -2.76
C ASP A 195 14.34 -18.82 -3.91
N ASP A 196 15.44 -18.10 -3.88
CA ASP A 196 16.60 -18.33 -4.75
C ASP A 196 17.85 -18.38 -3.89
N SER A 197 18.34 -19.60 -3.64
CA SER A 197 19.54 -19.85 -2.86
C SER A 197 20.80 -19.23 -3.49
N THR A 198 20.75 -18.84 -4.77
CA THR A 198 21.85 -18.16 -5.47
C THR A 198 21.83 -16.66 -5.28
N CYS A 199 20.79 -16.11 -4.64
CA CYS A 199 20.64 -14.69 -4.44
C CYS A 199 21.72 -14.10 -3.54
N ARG A 200 22.50 -13.15 -4.09
CA ARG A 200 23.62 -12.51 -3.39
C ARG A 200 23.21 -11.73 -2.14
N PHE A 201 22.00 -11.17 -2.11
CA PHE A 201 21.60 -10.17 -1.11
C PHE A 201 20.50 -10.64 -0.17
N GLY A 202 19.75 -11.67 -0.49
CA GLY A 202 18.66 -12.18 0.32
C GLY A 202 18.74 -13.69 0.45
N GLN A 203 18.84 -14.19 1.68
CA GLN A 203 18.70 -15.61 1.97
C GLN A 203 17.25 -15.90 2.35
N GLY A 204 16.66 -16.89 1.74
CA GLY A 204 15.27 -17.27 1.91
C GLY A 204 14.28 -16.38 1.11
N SER A 205 13.04 -16.81 1.08
CA SER A 205 11.96 -16.10 0.44
C SER A 205 11.69 -14.73 1.10
N CYS A 206 10.97 -13.85 0.39
CA CYS A 206 10.46 -12.61 0.96
C CYS A 206 9.70 -12.87 2.27
N ARG A 207 8.85 -13.90 2.28
CA ARG A 207 8.07 -14.36 3.42
C ARG A 207 8.94 -14.67 4.63
N GLU A 208 9.94 -15.53 4.48
CA GLU A 208 10.83 -15.97 5.58
C GLU A 208 11.63 -14.80 6.15
N GLN A 209 12.16 -13.94 5.27
CA GLN A 209 12.88 -12.74 5.69
C GLN A 209 12.02 -11.82 6.55
N LEU A 210 10.75 -11.64 6.16
CA LEU A 210 9.82 -10.75 6.82
C LEU A 210 9.32 -11.36 8.13
N LEU A 211 8.80 -12.59 8.11
CA LEU A 211 8.28 -13.24 9.30
C LEU A 211 9.34 -13.35 10.40
N GLY A 212 10.57 -13.73 10.03
CA GLY A 212 11.67 -13.81 10.97
C GLY A 212 12.02 -12.47 11.62
N GLU A 213 12.02 -11.38 10.84
CA GLU A 213 12.37 -10.06 11.39
C GLU A 213 11.25 -9.46 12.23
N VAL A 214 9.99 -9.56 11.77
CA VAL A 214 8.84 -9.07 12.53
C VAL A 214 8.72 -9.80 13.86
N SER A 215 8.83 -11.14 13.86
CA SER A 215 8.82 -11.95 15.09
C SER A 215 9.95 -11.56 16.04
N ARG A 216 11.15 -11.31 15.53
CA ARG A 216 12.28 -10.83 16.33
C ARG A 216 11.99 -9.49 17.01
N LEU A 217 11.36 -8.55 16.28
CA LEU A 217 11.01 -7.23 16.82
C LEU A 217 9.87 -7.34 17.85
N ILE A 218 8.86 -8.15 17.58
CA ILE A 218 7.76 -8.40 18.53
C ILE A 218 8.31 -8.94 19.84
N ASN A 219 9.20 -9.95 19.79
CA ASN A 219 9.82 -10.50 20.98
C ASN A 219 10.71 -9.49 21.71
N LYS A 220 11.40 -8.61 20.97
CA LYS A 220 12.26 -7.57 21.57
C LYS A 220 11.46 -6.54 22.35
N TYR A 221 10.28 -6.18 21.89
CA TYR A 221 9.47 -5.10 22.46
C TYR A 221 8.15 -5.60 23.07
N GLN A 222 8.13 -6.87 23.50
CA GLN A 222 6.91 -7.54 24.01
C GLN A 222 6.20 -6.84 25.16
N ASP A 223 6.94 -6.05 25.95
CA ASP A 223 6.41 -5.32 27.11
C ASP A 223 5.84 -3.94 26.74
N GLU A 224 5.96 -3.51 25.48
CA GLU A 224 5.49 -2.22 25.00
C GLU A 224 4.11 -2.33 24.30
N GLU A 225 3.38 -1.21 24.27
CA GLU A 225 2.27 -1.06 23.31
C GLU A 225 2.82 -1.06 21.89
N MET A 226 2.26 -1.90 21.01
CA MET A 226 2.79 -2.10 19.68
C MET A 226 1.71 -1.97 18.59
N SER A 227 2.16 -1.69 17.37
CA SER A 227 1.42 -1.89 16.11
C SER A 227 2.33 -2.48 15.06
N ILE A 228 1.75 -3.23 14.12
CA ILE A 228 2.39 -3.66 12.89
C ILE A 228 1.74 -2.90 11.74
N THR A 229 2.52 -2.05 11.09
CA THR A 229 2.03 -1.24 9.97
C THR A 229 2.74 -1.70 8.69
N LEU A 230 1.95 -2.08 7.69
CA LEU A 230 2.47 -2.46 6.39
C LEU A 230 2.03 -1.41 5.36
N ALA A 231 2.94 -0.95 4.53
CA ALA A 231 2.63 0.05 3.53
C ALA A 231 3.24 -0.34 2.17
N GLY A 232 2.48 -0.15 1.11
CA GLY A 232 2.96 -0.46 -0.22
C GLY A 232 2.26 0.34 -1.32
N HIS A 233 2.89 0.38 -2.48
CA HIS A 233 2.35 1.00 -3.67
C HIS A 233 2.27 -0.03 -4.81
N SER A 234 1.15 -0.03 -5.56
CA SER A 234 0.99 -0.93 -6.71
C SER A 234 1.14 -2.41 -6.30
N MET A 235 2.02 -3.18 -6.95
CA MET A 235 2.42 -4.53 -6.56
C MET A 235 2.86 -4.61 -5.08
N GLY A 236 3.56 -3.59 -4.58
CA GLY A 236 3.97 -3.55 -3.17
C GLY A 236 2.79 -3.49 -2.20
N SER A 237 1.65 -2.93 -2.60
CA SER A 237 0.40 -2.99 -1.83
C SER A 237 -0.12 -4.42 -1.71
N ALA A 238 -0.01 -5.20 -2.79
CA ALA A 238 -0.42 -6.61 -2.76
C ALA A 238 0.46 -7.43 -1.79
N LEU A 239 1.78 -7.20 -1.83
CA LEU A 239 2.71 -7.85 -0.89
C LEU A 239 2.46 -7.40 0.56
N ALA A 240 2.16 -6.12 0.80
CA ALA A 240 1.81 -5.62 2.13
C ALA A 240 0.55 -6.30 2.68
N LEU A 241 -0.49 -6.42 1.86
CA LEU A 241 -1.74 -7.09 2.27
C LEU A 241 -1.52 -8.58 2.51
N LEU A 242 -0.80 -9.27 1.61
CA LEU A 242 -0.51 -10.69 1.75
C LEU A 242 0.34 -10.97 3.00
N SER A 243 1.30 -10.10 3.29
CA SER A 243 2.12 -10.17 4.52
C SER A 243 1.29 -9.94 5.78
N GLY A 244 0.36 -8.97 5.76
CA GLY A 244 -0.55 -8.70 6.87
C GLY A 244 -1.47 -9.89 7.16
N TYR A 245 -2.02 -10.50 6.13
CA TYR A 245 -2.78 -11.74 6.21
C TYR A 245 -1.96 -12.87 6.83
N ASP A 246 -0.75 -13.13 6.31
CA ASP A 246 0.11 -14.24 6.75
C ASP A 246 0.52 -14.10 8.23
N LEU A 247 0.90 -12.88 8.66
CA LEU A 247 1.22 -12.60 10.06
C LEU A 247 0.03 -12.88 10.99
N ALA A 248 -1.17 -12.50 10.58
CA ALA A 248 -2.39 -12.70 11.36
C ALA A 248 -2.83 -14.17 11.35
N GLU A 249 -2.77 -14.85 10.20
CA GLU A 249 -3.16 -16.26 10.03
C GLU A 249 -2.29 -17.18 10.88
N LEU A 250 -0.98 -16.93 10.92
CA LEU A 250 -0.03 -17.64 11.77
C LEU A 250 -0.10 -17.23 13.26
N GLY A 251 -0.93 -16.26 13.62
CA GLY A 251 -1.06 -15.74 14.98
C GLY A 251 0.22 -15.08 15.51
N LEU A 252 1.13 -14.63 14.65
CA LEU A 252 2.40 -14.00 15.05
C LEU A 252 2.21 -12.63 15.71
N ASN A 253 1.05 -12.02 15.54
CA ASN A 253 0.64 -10.77 16.20
C ASN A 253 -0.02 -10.99 17.58
N ARG A 254 -0.02 -12.21 18.12
CA ARG A 254 -0.66 -12.54 19.40
C ARG A 254 0.37 -12.94 20.44
N PHE A 255 0.25 -12.36 21.62
CA PHE A 255 1.02 -12.78 22.79
C PHE A 255 0.26 -13.85 23.60
N GLN A 256 1.00 -14.63 24.38
CA GLN A 256 0.46 -15.71 25.23
C GLN A 256 -0.61 -15.23 26.24
N GLN A 257 -0.71 -13.93 26.53
CA GLN A 257 -1.66 -13.33 27.47
C GLN A 257 -2.89 -12.68 26.81
N GLN A 258 -3.33 -13.17 25.65
CA GLN A 258 -4.49 -12.64 24.91
C GLN A 258 -4.34 -11.19 24.39
N ARG A 259 -3.14 -10.61 24.46
CA ARG A 259 -2.89 -9.28 23.91
C ARG A 259 -2.57 -9.40 22.42
N GLU A 260 -3.37 -8.73 21.61
CA GLU A 260 -3.20 -8.72 20.15
C GLU A 260 -2.56 -7.40 19.71
N ILE A 261 -1.54 -7.51 18.85
CA ILE A 261 -0.91 -6.37 18.17
C ILE A 261 -1.74 -6.08 16.92
N PRO A 262 -2.35 -4.88 16.77
CA PRO A 262 -3.12 -4.55 15.59
C PRO A 262 -2.22 -4.52 14.33
N ILE A 263 -2.76 -5.08 13.24
CA ILE A 263 -2.14 -5.07 11.91
C ILE A 263 -2.91 -4.10 11.03
N THR A 264 -2.21 -3.11 10.47
CA THR A 264 -2.80 -2.12 9.56
C THR A 264 -2.02 -2.05 8.26
N VAL A 265 -2.73 -2.09 7.13
CA VAL A 265 -2.17 -2.00 5.79
C VAL A 265 -2.59 -0.68 5.15
N TYR A 266 -1.61 0.14 4.75
CA TYR A 266 -1.80 1.31 3.90
C TYR A 266 -1.48 0.96 2.46
N SER A 267 -2.50 0.82 1.63
CA SER A 267 -2.40 0.38 0.23
C SER A 267 -2.57 1.59 -0.70
N PHE A 268 -1.51 1.97 -1.41
CA PHE A 268 -1.52 3.08 -2.37
C PHE A 268 -1.64 2.53 -3.80
N GLY A 269 -2.74 2.84 -4.47
CA GLY A 269 -2.97 2.39 -5.85
C GLY A 269 -2.86 0.86 -6.03
N GLY A 270 -3.20 0.10 -4.98
CA GLY A 270 -3.04 -1.35 -4.96
C GLY A 270 -4.10 -2.11 -5.76
N PRO A 271 -3.72 -3.23 -6.42
CA PRO A 271 -4.64 -4.13 -7.10
C PRO A 271 -5.45 -4.98 -6.10
N ARG A 272 -6.40 -5.76 -6.60
CA ARG A 272 -7.02 -6.86 -5.83
C ARG A 272 -6.01 -7.99 -5.63
N VAL A 273 -6.02 -8.61 -4.46
CA VAL A 273 -5.03 -9.63 -4.09
C VAL A 273 -5.61 -11.03 -4.10
N GLY A 274 -6.88 -11.20 -3.71
CA GLY A 274 -7.49 -12.50 -3.58
C GLY A 274 -8.99 -12.49 -3.85
N ASN A 275 -9.61 -13.64 -3.60
CA ASN A 275 -11.04 -13.86 -3.76
C ASN A 275 -11.85 -13.33 -2.55
N THR A 276 -13.16 -13.53 -2.59
CA THR A 276 -14.07 -13.13 -1.51
C THR A 276 -13.70 -13.81 -0.19
N ASP A 277 -13.35 -15.11 -0.23
CA ASP A 277 -12.96 -15.86 0.98
C ASP A 277 -11.67 -15.29 1.60
N PHE A 278 -10.72 -14.84 0.78
CA PHE A 278 -9.53 -14.12 1.27
C PHE A 278 -9.90 -12.80 1.96
N LYS A 279 -10.84 -12.05 1.38
CA LYS A 279 -11.35 -10.82 1.99
C LYS A 279 -11.97 -11.10 3.34
N GLU A 280 -12.95 -12.02 3.39
CA GLU A 280 -13.67 -12.38 4.61
C GLU A 280 -12.69 -12.87 5.69
N ARG A 281 -11.68 -13.65 5.28
CA ARG A 281 -10.66 -14.13 6.22
C ARG A 281 -9.78 -13.03 6.78
N CYS A 282 -9.38 -12.05 5.97
CA CYS A 282 -8.65 -10.87 6.46
C CYS A 282 -9.48 -10.08 7.49
N GLU A 283 -10.80 -9.95 7.24
CA GLU A 283 -11.74 -9.28 8.15
C GLU A 283 -11.90 -10.05 9.47
N GLU A 284 -12.07 -11.37 9.43
CA GLU A 284 -12.11 -12.26 10.61
C GLU A 284 -10.83 -12.16 11.46
N LEU A 285 -9.69 -12.08 10.81
CA LEU A 285 -8.39 -11.94 11.46
C LEU A 285 -8.10 -10.54 12.00
N GLY A 286 -9.01 -9.59 11.78
CA GLY A 286 -8.87 -8.22 12.24
C GLY A 286 -7.82 -7.40 11.49
N VAL A 287 -7.36 -7.84 10.31
CA VAL A 287 -6.42 -7.08 9.47
C VAL A 287 -7.12 -5.84 8.91
N LYS A 288 -6.65 -4.67 9.30
CA LYS A 288 -7.21 -3.38 8.87
C LYS A 288 -6.52 -2.88 7.62
N VAL A 289 -7.27 -2.52 6.59
CA VAL A 289 -6.72 -2.10 5.30
C VAL A 289 -7.33 -0.77 4.89
N LEU A 290 -6.50 0.25 4.72
CA LEU A 290 -6.89 1.53 4.13
C LEU A 290 -6.36 1.60 2.70
N ARG A 291 -7.27 1.58 1.74
CA ARG A 291 -6.96 1.64 0.31
C ARG A 291 -7.05 3.09 -0.16
N VAL A 292 -5.92 3.69 -0.44
CA VAL A 292 -5.83 5.03 -1.05
C VAL A 292 -5.79 4.85 -2.56
N VAL A 293 -6.86 5.19 -3.25
CA VAL A 293 -7.02 4.93 -4.68
C VAL A 293 -7.35 6.22 -5.43
N ASN A 294 -6.88 6.31 -6.68
CA ASN A 294 -7.37 7.31 -7.61
C ASN A 294 -8.44 6.66 -8.50
N VAL A 295 -9.60 7.29 -8.63
CA VAL A 295 -10.72 6.75 -9.43
C VAL A 295 -10.35 6.49 -10.89
N HIS A 296 -9.33 7.18 -11.40
CA HIS A 296 -8.81 7.02 -12.77
C HIS A 296 -7.69 6.00 -12.88
N ASP A 297 -7.20 5.43 -11.77
CA ASP A 297 -6.11 4.46 -11.78
C ASP A 297 -6.62 3.07 -12.20
N PRO A 298 -6.19 2.55 -13.36
CA PRO A 298 -6.65 1.24 -13.84
C PRO A 298 -6.09 0.08 -13.00
N VAL A 299 -4.94 0.23 -12.36
CA VAL A 299 -4.32 -0.82 -11.55
C VAL A 299 -5.22 -1.22 -10.38
N THR A 300 -5.89 -0.26 -9.76
CA THR A 300 -6.80 -0.51 -8.64
C THR A 300 -8.03 -1.33 -9.04
N LYS A 301 -8.31 -1.48 -10.33
CA LYS A 301 -9.43 -2.25 -10.86
C LYS A 301 -9.05 -3.65 -11.31
N LEU A 302 -7.76 -4.00 -11.25
CA LEU A 302 -7.17 -5.27 -11.64
C LEU A 302 -6.80 -6.10 -10.39
N PRO A 303 -6.66 -7.42 -10.55
CA PRO A 303 -7.26 -8.28 -11.56
C PRO A 303 -8.78 -8.38 -11.40
N GLY A 304 -9.44 -9.03 -12.34
CA GLY A 304 -10.89 -9.29 -12.23
C GLY A 304 -11.75 -8.10 -12.66
N LEU A 305 -11.37 -7.39 -13.74
CA LEU A 305 -12.16 -6.25 -14.25
C LEU A 305 -13.63 -6.63 -14.51
N PHE A 306 -13.87 -7.85 -15.03
CA PHE A 306 -15.21 -8.40 -15.31
C PHE A 306 -15.63 -9.50 -14.33
N MET A 307 -14.75 -9.93 -13.44
CA MET A 307 -14.95 -11.05 -12.49
C MET A 307 -14.64 -10.55 -11.08
N ASN A 308 -15.44 -9.62 -10.58
CA ASN A 308 -15.29 -9.01 -9.26
C ASN A 308 -16.59 -9.06 -8.46
N GLU A 309 -16.50 -8.69 -7.19
CA GLU A 309 -17.64 -8.68 -6.24
C GLU A 309 -18.84 -7.82 -6.70
N HIS A 310 -18.61 -6.72 -7.43
CA HIS A 310 -19.68 -5.86 -7.93
C HIS A 310 -20.43 -6.48 -9.11
N PHE A 311 -19.75 -7.27 -9.93
CA PHE A 311 -20.39 -8.00 -11.03
C PHE A 311 -21.32 -9.09 -10.51
N ARG A 312 -20.98 -9.71 -9.38
CA ARG A 312 -21.85 -10.68 -8.69
C ARG A 312 -23.15 -10.03 -8.17
N ALA A 313 -23.07 -8.79 -7.68
CA ALA A 313 -24.27 -8.04 -7.22
C ALA A 313 -25.23 -7.66 -8.36
N LEU A 314 -24.70 -7.43 -9.58
CA LEU A 314 -25.53 -7.25 -10.79
C LEU A 314 -26.12 -8.55 -11.30
N GLY A 315 -25.57 -9.70 -10.88
CA GLY A 315 -25.87 -11.05 -11.39
C GLY A 315 -26.92 -11.83 -10.61
N GLU A 316 -27.72 -11.22 -9.73
CA GLU A 316 -28.90 -11.91 -9.16
C GLU A 316 -29.89 -12.40 -10.24
N THR A 317 -29.75 -11.92 -11.47
CA THR A 317 -30.53 -12.36 -12.64
C THR A 317 -29.84 -13.39 -13.53
N TYR A 318 -28.54 -13.66 -13.35
CA TYR A 318 -27.81 -14.65 -14.14
C TYR A 318 -27.10 -15.65 -13.23
N GLN A 319 -27.70 -16.81 -13.05
CA GLN A 319 -27.06 -17.96 -12.42
C GLN A 319 -25.93 -18.45 -13.34
N PHE A 320 -24.71 -18.02 -13.07
CA PHE A 320 -23.54 -18.67 -13.66
C PHE A 320 -23.39 -20.06 -12.99
N PRO A 321 -23.35 -21.15 -13.78
CA PRO A 321 -23.39 -22.52 -13.23
C PRO A 321 -22.10 -22.99 -12.57
N TRP A 322 -21.10 -22.12 -12.42
CA TRP A 322 -19.79 -22.45 -11.85
C TRP A 322 -19.48 -21.49 -10.73
N SER A 323 -18.99 -21.99 -9.61
CA SER A 323 -18.46 -21.21 -8.50
C SER A 323 -17.25 -20.37 -8.99
N CYS A 324 -17.52 -19.30 -9.69
CA CYS A 324 -16.47 -18.42 -10.18
C CYS A 324 -15.88 -17.68 -8.99
N SER A 325 -14.64 -17.99 -8.64
CA SER A 325 -13.91 -17.26 -7.60
C SER A 325 -13.67 -15.83 -8.11
N CYS A 326 -14.47 -14.87 -7.63
CA CYS A 326 -14.35 -13.47 -7.99
C CYS A 326 -13.27 -12.81 -7.13
N TYR A 327 -12.47 -11.94 -7.75
CA TYR A 327 -11.57 -11.08 -7.00
C TYR A 327 -12.33 -10.05 -6.17
N ALA A 328 -11.89 -9.83 -4.94
CA ALA A 328 -12.47 -8.87 -4.02
C ALA A 328 -11.42 -7.90 -3.47
N HIS A 329 -11.86 -6.69 -3.14
CA HIS A 329 -11.04 -5.75 -2.39
C HIS A 329 -11.21 -5.95 -0.89
N VAL A 330 -10.12 -5.86 -0.16
CA VAL A 330 -10.09 -5.90 1.31
C VAL A 330 -10.04 -4.48 1.85
N GLY A 331 -10.86 -4.17 2.86
CA GLY A 331 -10.77 -2.96 3.64
C GLY A 331 -11.50 -1.74 3.08
N VAL A 332 -11.23 -0.58 3.68
CA VAL A 332 -11.92 0.70 3.44
C VAL A 332 -11.23 1.48 2.34
N GLU A 333 -12.01 2.09 1.45
CA GLU A 333 -11.51 2.89 0.35
C GLU A 333 -11.50 4.38 0.69
N LEU A 334 -10.36 5.03 0.47
CA LEU A 334 -10.22 6.47 0.36
C LEU A 334 -10.01 6.82 -1.11
N ALA A 335 -11.09 7.19 -1.79
CA ALA A 335 -11.07 7.52 -3.21
C ALA A 335 -10.64 8.98 -3.42
N LEU A 336 -9.59 9.17 -4.21
CA LEU A 336 -9.11 10.46 -4.70
C LEU A 336 -9.50 10.61 -6.16
N ASP A 337 -9.74 11.84 -6.59
CA ASP A 337 -10.09 12.16 -7.97
C ASP A 337 -9.06 13.13 -8.55
N PHE A 338 -8.17 12.62 -9.39
CA PHE A 338 -7.19 13.45 -10.08
C PHE A 338 -6.77 12.87 -11.43
N PHE A 339 -6.69 13.74 -12.42
CA PHE A 339 -6.24 13.42 -13.76
C PHE A 339 -5.55 14.61 -14.40
N LYS A 340 -4.39 14.38 -15.04
CA LYS A 340 -3.67 15.39 -15.84
C LYS A 340 -3.53 14.91 -17.26
N MET A 341 -4.20 15.57 -18.20
CA MET A 341 -4.15 15.20 -19.64
C MET A 341 -2.74 15.20 -20.23
N GLN A 342 -1.84 16.06 -19.71
CA GLN A 342 -0.46 16.18 -20.19
C GLN A 342 0.45 15.04 -19.73
N ASN A 343 0.06 14.36 -18.63
CA ASN A 343 0.78 13.19 -18.11
C ASN A 343 -0.21 12.15 -17.57
N PRO A 344 -0.77 11.29 -18.42
CA PRO A 344 -1.73 10.27 -18.00
C PRO A 344 -1.16 9.28 -16.97
N ALA A 345 0.16 9.06 -16.97
CA ALA A 345 0.81 8.16 -16.01
C ALA A 345 0.71 8.65 -14.57
N CYS A 346 0.41 9.95 -14.34
CA CYS A 346 0.23 10.52 -13.00
C CYS A 346 -0.87 9.83 -12.19
N VAL A 347 -1.84 9.19 -12.83
CA VAL A 347 -2.96 8.53 -12.15
C VAL A 347 -2.52 7.37 -11.25
N HIS A 348 -1.35 6.79 -11.54
CA HIS A 348 -0.75 5.68 -10.79
C HIS A 348 0.59 6.06 -10.13
N ASP A 349 0.98 7.34 -10.15
CA ASP A 349 2.24 7.81 -9.58
C ASP A 349 2.11 8.11 -8.09
N LEU A 350 2.85 7.39 -7.23
CA LEU A 350 2.80 7.56 -5.77
C LEU A 350 3.16 9.00 -5.35
N GLY A 351 4.10 9.66 -6.04
CA GLY A 351 4.46 11.04 -5.76
C GLY A 351 3.27 11.98 -5.94
N THR A 352 2.43 11.73 -6.93
CA THR A 352 1.20 12.48 -7.19
C THR A 352 0.16 12.23 -6.09
N TYR A 353 -0.04 10.98 -5.66
CA TYR A 353 -0.92 10.65 -4.52
C TYR A 353 -0.52 11.44 -3.26
N ILE A 354 0.77 11.36 -2.90
CA ILE A 354 1.30 12.04 -1.69
C ILE A 354 1.21 13.57 -1.84
N GLY A 355 1.58 14.09 -3.01
CA GLY A 355 1.54 15.54 -3.28
C GLY A 355 0.14 16.12 -3.12
N LEU A 356 -0.88 15.43 -3.59
CA LEU A 356 -2.28 15.85 -3.42
C LEU A 356 -2.72 15.78 -1.96
N LEU A 357 -2.41 14.70 -1.26
CA LEU A 357 -2.73 14.56 0.16
C LEU A 357 -2.06 15.64 1.02
N LYS A 358 -0.87 16.15 0.64
CA LYS A 358 -0.23 17.29 1.30
C LYS A 358 -0.96 18.62 1.07
N CYS A 359 -1.77 18.73 0.00
CA CYS A 359 -2.48 19.95 -0.37
C CYS A 359 -3.97 19.83 -0.04
N PRO A 360 -4.44 20.16 1.18
CA PRO A 360 -5.82 19.94 1.63
C PRO A 360 -6.90 20.57 0.75
N LYS A 361 -6.57 21.69 0.08
CA LYS A 361 -7.50 22.40 -0.80
C LYS A 361 -7.74 21.72 -2.15
N MET A 362 -6.93 20.71 -2.48
CA MET A 362 -6.98 19.97 -3.76
C MET A 362 -7.48 18.53 -3.61
N VAL A 363 -7.71 18.06 -2.38
CA VAL A 363 -8.22 16.72 -2.14
C VAL A 363 -9.74 16.74 -2.38
N GLN A 364 -10.14 16.19 -3.51
CA GLN A 364 -11.54 15.82 -3.75
C GLN A 364 -11.67 14.35 -3.34
N VAL A 365 -12.36 14.09 -2.25
CA VAL A 365 -12.75 12.75 -1.85
C VAL A 365 -14.03 12.41 -2.61
N HIS A 366 -13.96 11.42 -3.46
CA HIS A 366 -15.09 11.00 -4.27
C HIS A 366 -16.17 10.39 -3.35
N LYS A 367 -17.43 10.89 -3.45
CA LYS A 367 -18.55 10.21 -2.80
C LYS A 367 -18.91 9.01 -3.66
N GLU A 368 -19.06 7.84 -3.02
CA GLU A 368 -19.54 6.64 -3.70
C GLU A 368 -20.81 6.94 -4.50
N GLY A 369 -20.64 7.03 -5.81
CA GLY A 369 -21.67 7.03 -6.79
C GLY A 369 -21.19 6.13 -7.91
N MET A 370 -22.00 5.17 -8.30
CA MET A 370 -21.72 4.20 -9.34
C MET A 370 -21.12 4.91 -10.57
N VAL A 371 -19.79 4.89 -10.69
CA VAL A 371 -19.10 5.43 -11.86
C VAL A 371 -19.42 4.50 -13.01
N ASP A 372 -20.21 4.99 -13.95
CA ASP A 372 -20.56 4.27 -15.17
C ASP A 372 -19.29 4.06 -16.01
N LEU A 373 -18.63 2.91 -15.79
CA LEU A 373 -17.42 2.47 -16.52
C LEU A 373 -17.65 2.45 -18.04
N LEU A 374 -18.90 2.22 -18.48
CA LEU A 374 -19.31 2.30 -19.87
C LEU A 374 -19.32 3.76 -20.38
N ALA A 375 -19.71 4.72 -19.56
CA ALA A 375 -19.65 6.13 -19.91
C ALA A 375 -18.21 6.62 -20.00
N MET A 376 -17.32 6.20 -19.08
CA MET A 376 -15.89 6.52 -19.13
C MET A 376 -15.21 5.90 -20.36
N ALA A 377 -15.47 4.63 -20.67
CA ALA A 377 -14.93 3.97 -21.85
C ALA A 377 -15.43 4.65 -23.15
N LYS A 378 -16.71 5.02 -23.22
CA LYS A 378 -17.28 5.77 -24.35
C LYS A 378 -16.73 7.19 -24.47
N MET A 379 -16.47 7.89 -23.38
CA MET A 379 -15.84 9.22 -23.41
C MET A 379 -14.38 9.15 -23.88
N THR A 380 -13.64 8.18 -23.41
CA THR A 380 -12.22 7.98 -23.81
C THR A 380 -12.12 7.59 -25.27
N LEU A 381 -12.97 6.69 -25.76
CA LEU A 381 -13.04 6.28 -27.18
C LEU A 381 -13.52 7.40 -28.12
N ARG A 382 -14.42 8.27 -27.67
CA ARG A 382 -14.91 9.41 -28.50
C ARG A 382 -13.91 10.56 -28.62
N LYS A 383 -13.02 10.77 -27.64
CA LYS A 383 -12.10 11.92 -27.61
C LYS A 383 -10.75 11.66 -28.28
N HIS A 384 -10.37 10.43 -28.52
CA HIS A 384 -9.02 10.12 -28.97
C HIS A 384 -8.99 9.31 -30.28
N LYS A 385 -8.93 10.01 -31.41
CA LYS A 385 -8.17 9.57 -32.59
C LYS A 385 -6.68 9.61 -32.22
N LEU A 386 -6.22 8.80 -31.28
CA LEU A 386 -4.82 8.74 -30.89
C LEU A 386 -4.24 7.38 -31.25
N GLN A 387 -3.04 7.45 -31.86
CA GLN A 387 -2.20 6.32 -32.25
C GLN A 387 -2.10 5.27 -31.14
N ALA A 388 -2.08 4.02 -31.59
CA ALA A 388 -2.06 2.80 -30.81
C ALA A 388 -1.22 2.88 -29.52
N TRP A 389 -1.89 2.84 -28.39
CA TRP A 389 -1.30 2.64 -27.08
C TRP A 389 -1.41 1.15 -26.71
N PRO A 390 -0.55 0.61 -25.83
CA PRO A 390 -0.48 -0.84 -25.48
C PRO A 390 -1.80 -1.48 -25.02
N TRP A 391 -2.79 -0.68 -24.68
CA TRP A 391 -4.16 -1.08 -24.36
C TRP A 391 -4.90 -1.82 -25.48
N GLN A 392 -4.55 -1.53 -26.73
CA GLN A 392 -5.22 -2.18 -27.88
C GLN A 392 -4.80 -3.64 -28.00
N ASP A 393 -3.56 -3.94 -27.59
CA ASP A 393 -3.07 -5.32 -27.59
C ASP A 393 -3.62 -6.11 -26.42
N ALA A 394 -3.76 -5.50 -25.24
CA ALA A 394 -4.44 -6.09 -24.08
C ALA A 394 -5.93 -6.30 -24.36
N ALA A 395 -6.61 -5.34 -24.97
CA ALA A 395 -8.01 -5.47 -25.39
C ALA A 395 -8.19 -6.52 -26.51
N ARG A 396 -7.24 -6.66 -27.44
CA ARG A 396 -7.23 -7.75 -28.44
C ARG A 396 -7.00 -9.11 -27.81
N GLN A 397 -6.09 -9.24 -26.85
CA GLN A 397 -5.86 -10.50 -26.12
C GLN A 397 -7.09 -10.91 -25.33
N VAL A 398 -7.75 -9.97 -24.65
CA VAL A 398 -9.02 -10.20 -23.97
C VAL A 398 -10.13 -10.55 -24.96
N GLY A 399 -10.23 -9.86 -26.10
CA GLY A 399 -11.17 -10.17 -27.17
C GLY A 399 -10.95 -11.57 -27.76
N ASN A 400 -9.70 -11.95 -28.00
CA ASN A 400 -9.33 -13.28 -28.49
C ASN A 400 -9.61 -14.38 -27.43
N LEU A 401 -9.41 -14.08 -26.16
CA LEU A 401 -9.74 -15.01 -25.06
C LEU A 401 -11.26 -15.22 -24.95
N VAL A 402 -12.04 -14.16 -25.03
CA VAL A 402 -13.52 -14.22 -25.01
C VAL A 402 -14.05 -15.00 -26.23
N GLN A 403 -13.44 -14.81 -27.40
CA GLN A 403 -13.78 -15.55 -28.61
C GLN A 403 -13.35 -17.02 -28.56
N SER A 404 -12.19 -17.32 -27.97
CA SER A 404 -11.71 -18.70 -27.75
C SER A 404 -12.53 -19.48 -26.71
N LEU A 405 -13.20 -18.76 -25.81
CA LEU A 405 -14.10 -19.33 -24.80
C LEU A 405 -15.56 -19.48 -25.28
N GLY A 406 -15.85 -19.11 -26.54
CA GLY A 406 -17.18 -19.24 -27.13
C GLY A 406 -18.27 -18.39 -26.47
N LEU A 407 -17.88 -17.24 -25.89
CA LEU A 407 -18.78 -16.34 -25.15
C LEU A 407 -19.34 -15.20 -26.01
N ILE A 408 -18.95 -15.10 -27.28
CA ILE A 408 -19.55 -14.28 -28.37
C ILE A 408 -19.38 -15.04 -29.68
#